data_313ae3bf9262781837606613659d976c
#
_entry.id   313ae3bf9262781837606613659d976c
#
_cell.length_a   1.000
_cell.length_b   1.000
_cell.length_c   1.000
_cell.angle_alpha   90.00
_cell.angle_beta   90.00
_cell.angle_gamma   90.00
#
_symmetry.space_group_name_H-M   'P 1'
#
loop_
_entity.id
_entity.type
_entity.pdbx_description
1 polymer ?
#
loop_
_entity_poly.entity_id
_entity_poly.type
_entity_poly.pdbx_seq_one_letter_code
_entity_poly.pdbx_strand_id
1 'polypeptide(L)'
;MQKITPFLWYNGHVEEAVALYTSVFPNSKVLNSSPMSATVEIEGQQLIIFNGGAHYALTPAASLYVNCDTQAEVDRLWAQLVEGGAESRCGWLVDRFGLSWQIIPTILPKLLQDPDRAKAKRAMDAMLTMGKIDIAALESAARG
;
A
#
# COMPACT_ATOMS: atom_id res chain seq x y z
N MET A 1 20.22 11.94 5.23
CA MET A 1 18.85 12.33 5.66
C MET A 1 18.00 12.67 4.46
N GLN A 2 16.79 12.14 4.43
CA GLN A 2 15.82 12.44 3.38
C GLN A 2 15.36 13.89 3.49
N LYS A 3 15.47 14.65 2.41
CA LYS A 3 15.15 16.08 2.44
C LYS A 3 13.64 16.36 2.54
N ILE A 4 12.82 15.54 1.88
CA ILE A 4 11.37 15.67 1.89
C ILE A 4 10.82 14.37 2.47
N THR A 5 10.09 14.46 3.57
CA THR A 5 9.58 13.29 4.27
C THR A 5 8.07 13.41 4.41
N PRO A 6 7.29 12.42 3.94
CA PRO A 6 5.86 12.40 4.20
C PRO A 6 5.59 12.41 5.70
N PHE A 7 4.67 13.25 6.12
CA PHE A 7 4.26 13.43 7.50
C PHE A 7 2.80 13.01 7.61
N LEU A 8 2.55 11.91 8.33
CA LEU A 8 1.23 11.29 8.38
C LEU A 8 0.59 11.54 9.74
N TRP A 9 -0.62 12.08 9.73
CA TRP A 9 -1.38 12.44 10.92
C TRP A 9 -2.26 11.28 11.35
N TYR A 10 -2.00 10.73 12.53
CA TYR A 10 -2.75 9.61 13.10
C TYR A 10 -3.55 10.09 14.30
N ASN A 11 -4.64 9.41 14.58
CA ASN A 11 -5.43 9.58 15.79
C ASN A 11 -5.00 8.54 16.82
N GLY A 12 -3.90 8.80 17.52
CA GLY A 12 -3.30 7.83 18.44
C GLY A 12 -2.63 6.67 17.73
N HIS A 13 -2.35 5.60 18.44
CA HIS A 13 -1.88 4.31 17.95
C HIS A 13 -0.55 4.35 17.15
N VAL A 14 0.29 5.36 17.40
CA VAL A 14 1.58 5.50 16.71
C VAL A 14 2.46 4.28 16.91
N GLU A 15 2.59 3.80 18.15
CA GLU A 15 3.42 2.63 18.46
C GLU A 15 2.92 1.37 17.74
N GLU A 16 1.60 1.18 17.73
CA GLU A 16 0.97 0.04 17.08
C GLU A 16 1.15 0.08 15.56
N ALA A 17 1.03 1.28 14.97
CA ALA A 17 1.26 1.47 13.54
C ALA A 17 2.72 1.16 13.18
N VAL A 18 3.67 1.66 13.96
CA VAL A 18 5.09 1.37 13.76
C VAL A 18 5.36 -0.13 13.86
N ALA A 19 4.79 -0.79 14.86
CA ALA A 19 4.95 -2.24 15.05
C ALA A 19 4.39 -3.02 13.86
N LEU A 20 3.23 -2.63 13.35
CA LEU A 20 2.63 -3.27 12.18
C LEU A 20 3.54 -3.11 10.96
N TYR A 21 3.91 -1.89 10.61
CA TYR A 21 4.66 -1.61 9.39
C TYR A 21 6.05 -2.24 9.41
N THR A 22 6.73 -2.23 10.55
CA THR A 22 8.04 -2.86 10.65
C THR A 22 7.97 -4.38 10.67
N SER A 23 6.85 -4.96 11.08
CA SER A 23 6.65 -6.41 10.99
C SER A 23 6.26 -6.87 9.57
N VAL A 24 5.47 -6.05 8.87
CA VAL A 24 5.03 -6.36 7.50
C VAL A 24 6.18 -6.24 6.50
N PHE A 25 7.04 -5.24 6.69
CA PHE A 25 8.18 -4.98 5.81
C PHE A 25 9.48 -5.28 6.55
N PRO A 26 10.10 -6.45 6.31
CA PRO A 26 11.33 -6.82 7.02
C PRO A 26 12.49 -5.84 6.82
N ASN A 27 12.58 -5.23 5.62
CA ASN A 27 13.57 -4.19 5.36
C ASN A 27 13.06 -2.85 5.88
N SER A 28 13.03 -2.72 7.19
CA SER A 28 12.54 -1.51 7.85
C SER A 28 13.26 -1.29 9.18
N LYS A 29 13.22 -0.06 9.66
CA LYS A 29 13.79 0.28 10.97
C LYS A 29 13.12 1.53 11.53
N VAL A 30 13.14 1.65 12.85
CA VAL A 30 12.71 2.84 13.56
C VAL A 30 13.92 3.75 13.74
N LEU A 31 13.89 4.95 13.16
CA LEU A 31 14.99 5.90 13.27
C LEU A 31 14.93 6.70 14.57
N ASN A 32 13.71 7.08 14.98
CA ASN A 32 13.47 7.68 16.29
C ASN A 32 12.02 7.46 16.70
N SER A 33 11.74 7.60 17.98
CA SER A 33 10.41 7.38 18.53
C SER A 33 10.21 8.20 19.79
N SER A 34 9.03 8.79 19.91
CA SER A 34 8.57 9.49 21.12
C SER A 34 7.08 9.19 21.30
N PRO A 35 6.46 9.59 22.42
CA PRO A 35 5.02 9.40 22.59
C PRO A 35 4.18 10.10 21.53
N MET A 36 4.70 11.17 20.91
CA MET A 36 3.96 11.97 19.95
C MET A 36 4.22 11.59 18.50
N SER A 37 5.37 11.02 18.20
CA SER A 37 5.72 10.71 16.82
C SER A 37 6.83 9.67 16.73
N ALA A 38 6.92 9.07 15.55
CA ALA A 38 8.03 8.19 15.21
C ALA A 38 8.45 8.45 13.76
N THR A 39 9.74 8.33 13.50
CA THR A 39 10.27 8.30 12.14
C THR A 39 10.68 6.88 11.84
N VAL A 40 10.11 6.31 10.78
CA VAL A 40 10.39 4.94 10.35
C VAL A 40 10.95 4.97 8.93
N GLU A 41 11.79 4.00 8.63
CA GLU A 41 12.26 3.77 7.26
C GLU A 41 11.74 2.41 6.84
N ILE A 42 10.96 2.39 5.75
CA ILE A 42 10.34 1.18 5.20
C ILE A 42 10.80 1.07 3.76
N GLU A 43 11.54 -0.01 3.45
CA GLU A 43 12.08 -0.23 2.10
C GLU A 43 12.82 1.01 1.58
N GLY A 44 13.60 1.67 2.43
CA GLY A 44 14.35 2.86 2.08
C GLY A 44 13.56 4.17 2.11
N GLN A 45 12.25 4.13 2.30
CA GLN A 45 11.40 5.31 2.36
C GLN A 45 11.19 5.73 3.82
N GLN A 46 11.60 6.93 4.16
CA GLN A 46 11.34 7.48 5.49
C GLN A 46 9.95 8.10 5.55
N LEU A 47 9.27 7.86 6.66
CA LEU A 47 7.94 8.39 6.97
C LEU A 47 7.94 8.88 8.40
N ILE A 48 7.24 9.98 8.66
CA ILE A 48 6.95 10.43 10.03
C ILE A 48 5.50 10.07 10.34
N ILE A 49 5.28 9.37 11.43
CA ILE A 49 3.97 9.00 11.94
C ILE A 49 3.72 9.83 13.18
N PHE A 50 2.71 10.68 13.14
CA PHE A 50 2.45 11.68 14.17
C PHE A 50 1.10 11.45 14.83
N ASN A 51 1.04 11.51 16.15
CA ASN A 51 -0.21 11.48 16.89
C ASN A 51 -0.76 12.90 17.03
N GLY A 52 -1.61 13.30 16.10
CA GLY A 52 -2.25 14.61 16.11
C GLY A 52 -3.66 14.61 16.70
N GLY A 53 -4.20 13.44 17.03
CA GLY A 53 -5.56 13.30 17.51
C GLY A 53 -6.60 13.27 16.40
N ALA A 54 -7.86 13.49 16.75
CA ALA A 54 -9.00 13.31 15.85
C ALA A 54 -9.30 14.51 14.96
N HIS A 55 -8.47 15.55 14.98
CA HIS A 55 -8.75 16.79 14.25
C HIS A 55 -8.73 16.60 12.74
N TYR A 56 -7.82 15.78 12.21
CA TYR A 56 -7.76 15.41 10.80
C TYR A 56 -7.76 13.89 10.68
N ALA A 57 -8.25 13.38 9.55
CA ALA A 57 -8.26 11.97 9.25
C ALA A 57 -7.50 11.70 7.95
N LEU A 58 -6.79 10.58 7.89
CA LEU A 58 -6.20 10.10 6.66
C LEU A 58 -7.30 9.72 5.67
N THR A 59 -7.07 9.97 4.39
CA THR A 59 -8.02 9.66 3.32
C THR A 59 -7.30 8.97 2.17
N PRO A 60 -8.03 8.30 1.26
CA PRO A 60 -7.43 7.72 0.07
C PRO A 60 -6.80 8.73 -0.90
N ALA A 61 -6.95 10.03 -0.64
CA ALA A 61 -6.28 11.06 -1.44
C ALA A 61 -4.75 10.94 -1.39
N ALA A 62 -4.21 10.31 -0.34
CA ALA A 62 -2.80 9.97 -0.25
C ALA A 62 -2.68 8.49 0.10
N SER A 63 -1.80 7.78 -0.59
CA SER A 63 -1.60 6.35 -0.38
C SER A 63 -0.14 5.98 -0.54
N LEU A 64 0.25 4.84 0.04
CA LEU A 64 1.56 4.25 -0.21
C LEU A 64 1.40 3.15 -1.26
N TYR A 65 2.15 3.28 -2.33
CA TYR A 65 2.11 2.39 -3.48
C TYR A 65 3.24 1.38 -3.36
N VAL A 66 2.91 0.09 -3.24
CA VAL A 66 3.88 -0.99 -3.04
C VAL A 66 3.97 -1.82 -4.32
N ASN A 67 5.16 -1.90 -4.88
CA ASN A 67 5.44 -2.77 -6.03
C ASN A 67 5.73 -4.18 -5.53
N CYS A 68 5.00 -5.15 -6.06
CA CYS A 68 5.16 -6.56 -5.70
C CYS A 68 5.62 -7.36 -6.90
N ASP A 69 6.56 -8.28 -6.70
CA ASP A 69 7.10 -9.09 -7.78
C ASP A 69 6.29 -10.36 -8.03
N THR A 70 5.62 -10.90 -7.00
CA THR A 70 4.93 -12.18 -7.09
C THR A 70 3.53 -12.11 -6.47
N GLN A 71 2.69 -13.07 -6.84
CA GLN A 71 1.37 -13.23 -6.21
C GLN A 71 1.49 -13.52 -4.71
N ALA A 72 2.48 -14.32 -4.32
CA ALA A 72 2.70 -14.63 -2.92
C ALA A 72 2.96 -13.36 -2.08
N GLU A 73 3.74 -12.42 -2.63
CA GLU A 73 4.00 -11.14 -1.98
C GLU A 73 2.72 -10.30 -1.88
N VAL A 74 1.96 -10.21 -2.98
CA VAL A 74 0.65 -9.52 -2.97
C VAL A 74 -0.25 -10.09 -1.88
N ASP A 75 -0.37 -11.41 -1.83
CA ASP A 75 -1.25 -12.09 -0.88
C ASP A 75 -0.83 -11.83 0.57
N ARG A 76 0.47 -11.91 0.85
CA ARG A 76 1.02 -11.70 2.19
C ARG A 76 0.81 -10.27 2.68
N LEU A 77 1.17 -9.29 1.86
CA LEU A 77 1.03 -7.88 2.21
C LEU A 77 -0.44 -7.51 2.39
N TRP A 78 -1.29 -7.98 1.49
CA TRP A 78 -2.73 -7.73 1.57
C TRP A 78 -3.31 -8.24 2.88
N ALA A 79 -3.04 -9.52 3.20
CA ALA A 79 -3.58 -10.14 4.41
C ALA A 79 -3.16 -9.40 5.68
N GLN A 80 -1.89 -9.01 5.77
CA GLN A 80 -1.35 -8.36 6.97
C GLN A 80 -1.80 -6.91 7.11
N LEU A 81 -1.92 -6.18 6.01
CA LEU A 81 -2.28 -4.76 6.05
C LEU A 81 -3.79 -4.54 6.15
N VAL A 82 -4.60 -5.44 5.60
CA VAL A 82 -6.06 -5.25 5.59
C VAL A 82 -6.72 -5.65 6.91
N GLU A 83 -6.01 -6.41 7.75
CA GLU A 83 -6.57 -6.90 9.01
C GLU A 83 -6.99 -5.74 9.91
N GLY A 84 -8.27 -5.72 10.29
CA GLY A 84 -8.86 -4.64 11.08
C GLY A 84 -9.16 -3.38 10.29
N GLY A 85 -8.81 -3.35 9.02
CA GLY A 85 -9.10 -2.26 8.11
C GLY A 85 -10.19 -2.64 7.10
N ALA A 86 -10.05 -2.20 5.86
CA ALA A 86 -11.05 -2.43 4.82
C ALA A 86 -10.43 -2.66 3.46
N GLU A 87 -10.94 -3.65 2.74
CA GLU A 87 -10.61 -3.83 1.33
C GLU A 87 -11.26 -2.73 0.49
N SER A 88 -10.55 -2.31 -0.56
CA SER A 88 -11.09 -1.43 -1.56
C SER A 88 -10.91 -2.09 -2.93
N ARG A 89 -10.82 -1.32 -4.01
CA ARG A 89 -10.80 -1.83 -5.37
C ARG A 89 -9.44 -1.67 -6.02
N CYS A 90 -9.15 -2.52 -7.00
CA CYS A 90 -8.00 -2.38 -7.89
C CYS A 90 -6.66 -2.37 -7.15
N GLY A 91 -6.53 -3.21 -6.12
CA GLY A 91 -5.30 -3.29 -5.34
C GLY A 91 -5.21 -2.31 -4.18
N TRP A 92 -6.25 -1.51 -3.94
CA TRP A 92 -6.31 -0.57 -2.83
C TRP A 92 -6.88 -1.24 -1.57
N LEU A 93 -6.34 -0.85 -0.43
CA LEU A 93 -6.90 -1.17 0.88
C LEU A 93 -6.66 0.00 1.85
N VAL A 94 -7.40 -0.01 2.95
CA VAL A 94 -7.18 0.93 4.06
C VAL A 94 -6.81 0.09 5.27
N ASP A 95 -5.69 0.41 5.92
CA ASP A 95 -5.30 -0.33 7.12
C ASP A 95 -6.13 0.10 8.34
N ARG A 96 -5.95 -0.59 9.46
CA ARG A 96 -6.75 -0.33 10.66
C ARG A 96 -6.50 1.03 11.30
N PHE A 97 -5.48 1.75 10.85
CA PHE A 97 -5.17 3.10 11.31
C PHE A 97 -5.68 4.19 10.38
N GLY A 98 -6.22 3.79 9.22
CA GLY A 98 -6.76 4.72 8.22
C GLY A 98 -5.82 5.05 7.07
N LEU A 99 -4.60 4.52 7.06
CA LEU A 99 -3.68 4.73 5.94
C LEU A 99 -4.08 3.87 4.75
N SER A 100 -4.12 4.50 3.58
CA SER A 100 -4.42 3.81 2.33
C SER A 100 -3.16 3.25 1.68
N TRP A 101 -3.27 2.04 1.16
CA TRP A 101 -2.20 1.31 0.50
C TRP A 101 -2.67 0.82 -0.86
N GLN A 102 -1.76 0.80 -1.81
CA GLN A 102 -1.94 0.13 -3.10
C GLN A 102 -0.95 -1.02 -3.16
N ILE A 103 -1.44 -2.24 -3.27
CA ILE A 103 -0.61 -3.45 -3.32
C ILE A 103 -0.64 -3.94 -4.76
N ILE A 104 0.39 -3.60 -5.53
CA ILE A 104 0.35 -3.68 -6.99
C ILE A 104 1.47 -4.58 -7.51
N PRO A 105 1.13 -5.68 -8.19
CA PRO A 105 2.15 -6.47 -8.89
C PRO A 105 2.72 -5.67 -10.05
N THR A 106 4.04 -5.77 -10.25
CA THR A 106 4.73 -5.00 -11.28
C THR A 106 4.23 -5.28 -12.69
N ILE A 107 3.60 -6.44 -12.91
CA ILE A 107 3.00 -6.78 -14.20
C ILE A 107 1.81 -5.86 -14.55
N LEU A 108 1.09 -5.34 -13.56
CA LEU A 108 -0.11 -4.54 -13.80
C LEU A 108 0.19 -3.27 -14.60
N PRO A 109 1.08 -2.36 -14.14
CA PRO A 109 1.38 -1.18 -14.95
C PRO A 109 1.97 -1.52 -16.31
N LYS A 110 2.72 -2.62 -16.43
CA LYS A 110 3.23 -3.07 -17.73
C LYS A 110 2.10 -3.45 -18.67
N LEU A 111 1.10 -4.18 -18.20
CA LEU A 111 -0.06 -4.55 -19.02
C LEU A 111 -0.89 -3.33 -19.41
N LEU A 112 -1.08 -2.38 -18.49
CA LEU A 112 -1.87 -1.17 -18.77
C LEU A 112 -1.18 -0.25 -19.78
N GLN A 113 0.15 -0.33 -19.88
CA GLN A 113 0.95 0.48 -20.81
C GLN A 113 1.31 -0.27 -22.09
N ASP A 114 0.77 -1.46 -22.32
CA ASP A 114 1.07 -2.25 -23.49
C ASP A 114 0.73 -1.47 -24.76
N PRO A 115 1.63 -1.43 -25.77
CA PRO A 115 1.34 -0.77 -27.05
C PRO A 115 0.12 -1.33 -27.78
N ASP A 116 -0.20 -2.62 -27.58
CA ASP A 116 -1.46 -3.20 -28.01
C ASP A 116 -2.58 -2.70 -27.09
N ARG A 117 -3.31 -1.68 -27.57
CA ARG A 117 -4.32 -1.00 -26.74
C ARG A 117 -5.52 -1.89 -26.41
N ALA A 118 -5.82 -2.87 -27.28
CA ALA A 118 -6.88 -3.85 -26.99
C ALA A 118 -6.48 -4.77 -25.82
N LYS A 119 -5.24 -5.20 -25.80
CA LYS A 119 -4.66 -6.00 -24.72
C LYS A 119 -4.66 -5.20 -23.41
N ALA A 120 -4.21 -3.94 -23.45
CA ALA A 120 -4.21 -3.05 -22.29
C ALA A 120 -5.63 -2.84 -21.75
N LYS A 121 -6.61 -2.67 -22.63
CA LYS A 121 -8.00 -2.49 -22.23
C LYS A 121 -8.57 -3.73 -21.54
N ARG A 122 -8.26 -4.92 -22.06
CA ARG A 122 -8.72 -6.16 -21.42
C ARG A 122 -8.15 -6.31 -20.00
N ALA A 123 -6.88 -5.97 -19.82
CA ALA A 123 -6.25 -5.97 -18.49
C ALA A 123 -6.91 -4.94 -17.56
N MET A 124 -7.17 -3.74 -18.06
CA MET A 124 -7.86 -2.68 -17.30
C MET A 124 -9.25 -3.14 -16.86
N ASP A 125 -10.03 -3.67 -17.78
CA ASP A 125 -11.39 -4.12 -17.48
C ASP A 125 -11.40 -5.22 -16.40
N ALA A 126 -10.43 -6.14 -16.47
CA ALA A 126 -10.26 -7.17 -15.45
C ALA A 126 -9.90 -6.56 -14.08
N MET A 127 -8.91 -5.66 -14.06
CA MET A 127 -8.48 -4.98 -12.84
C MET A 127 -9.64 -4.27 -12.14
N LEU A 128 -10.51 -3.61 -12.91
CA LEU A 128 -11.64 -2.86 -12.37
C LEU A 128 -12.66 -3.73 -11.62
N THR A 129 -12.63 -5.04 -11.82
CA THR A 129 -13.49 -5.98 -11.10
C THR A 129 -12.84 -6.54 -9.84
N MET A 130 -11.56 -6.24 -9.58
CA MET A 130 -10.79 -6.86 -8.50
C MET A 130 -10.79 -5.99 -7.24
N GLY A 131 -10.69 -6.66 -6.09
CA GLY A 131 -10.17 -6.07 -4.86
C GLY A 131 -8.66 -6.31 -4.83
N LYS A 132 -8.22 -7.39 -4.16
CA LYS A 132 -6.83 -7.84 -4.27
C LYS A 132 -6.53 -8.24 -5.71
N ILE A 133 -5.37 -7.83 -6.21
CA ILE A 133 -4.98 -8.14 -7.59
C ILE A 133 -4.60 -9.61 -7.73
N ASP A 134 -5.15 -10.24 -8.76
CA ASP A 134 -4.89 -11.61 -9.16
C ASP A 134 -4.09 -11.57 -10.48
N ILE A 135 -2.79 -11.89 -10.41
CA ILE A 135 -1.89 -11.84 -11.55
C ILE A 135 -2.35 -12.78 -12.67
N ALA A 136 -2.72 -14.02 -12.31
CA ALA A 136 -3.14 -15.00 -13.30
C ALA A 136 -4.40 -14.55 -14.07
N ALA A 137 -5.36 -13.94 -13.37
CA ALA A 137 -6.57 -13.41 -13.99
C ALA A 137 -6.27 -12.21 -14.90
N LEU A 138 -5.33 -11.33 -14.50
CA LEU A 138 -4.88 -10.22 -15.36
C LEU A 138 -4.25 -10.73 -16.64
N GLU A 139 -3.33 -11.68 -16.54
CA GLU A 139 -2.63 -12.23 -17.69
C GLU A 139 -3.58 -12.98 -18.63
N SER A 140 -4.51 -13.74 -18.07
CA SER A 140 -5.53 -14.43 -18.85
C SER A 140 -6.41 -13.45 -19.61
N ALA A 141 -6.88 -12.39 -18.95
CA ALA A 141 -7.69 -11.36 -19.60
C ALA A 141 -6.93 -10.64 -20.70
N ALA A 142 -5.65 -10.34 -20.47
CA ALA A 142 -4.80 -9.66 -21.45
C ALA A 142 -4.61 -10.52 -22.73
N ARG A 143 -4.49 -11.83 -22.57
CA ARG A 143 -4.36 -12.75 -23.73
C ARG A 143 -5.63 -12.82 -24.56
N GLY A 144 -6.76 -12.63 -23.98
CA GLY A 144 -8.07 -12.70 -24.67
C GLY A 144 -8.75 -14.04 -24.61
#